data_f497bec361c43c6d53001ccf0c13d496
#
_entry.id   f497bec361c43c6d53001ccf0c13d496
#
_cell.length_a   1.000
_cell.length_b   1.000
_cell.length_c   1.000
_cell.angle_alpha   90.00
_cell.angle_beta   90.00
_cell.angle_gamma   90.00
#
_symmetry.space_group_name_H-M   'P 1'
#
loop_
_entity.id
_entity.type
_entity.pdbx_description
1 polymer ?
#
loop_
_entity_poly.entity_id
_entity_poly.type
_entity_poly.pdbx_seq_one_letter_code
_entity_poly.pdbx_strand_id
1 'polypeptide(L)'
;MSTATTTVTPAAASLFDYIALSNAVADVLRARKAGEAFAPERLAVPVPGGVLLCMPAADGAIAVVKTITVHPGNRERPVIQGEVTVMDAATGERLGTLDGPTVTARRTAAVSLLAARRLAKEPGGPLVVIGSGVQARGH
;
A
#
# COMPACT_ATOMS: atom_id res chain seq x y z
N MET A 1 -2.38 17.47 26.13
CA MET A 1 -1.34 17.76 25.13
C MET A 1 -1.92 17.34 23.78
N SER A 2 -2.13 18.29 22.87
CA SER A 2 -2.66 17.99 21.53
C SER A 2 -1.53 17.40 20.69
N THR A 3 -1.56 16.11 20.42
CA THR A 3 -0.66 15.47 19.47
C THR A 3 -1.09 15.88 18.06
N ALA A 4 -0.28 16.71 17.42
CA ALA A 4 -0.50 17.10 16.03
C ALA A 4 -0.47 15.84 15.15
N THR A 5 -1.61 15.50 14.55
CA THR A 5 -1.68 14.41 13.57
C THR A 5 -0.89 14.78 12.33
N THR A 6 0.22 14.09 12.10
CA THR A 6 1.00 14.27 10.88
C THR A 6 0.30 13.55 9.74
N THR A 7 -0.22 14.30 8.77
CA THR A 7 -0.71 13.74 7.50
C THR A 7 0.45 13.76 6.51
N VAL A 8 0.87 12.58 6.07
CA VAL A 8 1.91 12.46 5.03
C VAL A 8 1.26 12.70 3.68
N THR A 9 1.62 13.82 3.05
CA THR A 9 1.12 14.22 1.73
C THR A 9 1.64 13.28 0.62
N PRO A 10 1.01 13.27 -0.57
CA PRO A 10 1.49 12.52 -1.73
C PRO A 10 2.96 12.78 -2.07
N ALA A 11 3.44 14.00 -1.88
CA ALA A 11 4.85 14.38 -2.10
C ALA A 11 5.82 13.62 -1.18
N ALA A 12 5.49 13.45 0.09
CA ALA A 12 6.35 12.71 1.03
C ALA A 12 6.35 11.19 0.73
N ALA A 13 5.20 10.62 0.35
CA ALA A 13 5.12 9.22 -0.04
C ALA A 13 5.90 8.91 -1.35
N SER A 14 6.12 9.90 -2.22
CA SER A 14 6.93 9.75 -3.44
C SER A 14 8.43 9.62 -3.18
N LEU A 15 8.89 9.95 -1.97
CA LEU A 15 10.32 9.88 -1.59
C LEU A 15 10.80 8.45 -1.30
N PHE A 16 9.90 7.48 -1.16
CA PHE A 16 10.32 6.09 -0.92
C PHE A 16 10.90 5.48 -2.19
N ASP A 17 12.17 5.09 -2.13
CA ASP A 17 12.83 4.32 -3.18
C ASP A 17 12.16 2.96 -3.40
N TYR A 18 11.99 2.56 -4.65
CA TYR A 18 11.33 1.28 -4.99
C TYR A 18 12.13 0.06 -4.55
N ILE A 19 13.45 0.16 -4.50
CA ILE A 19 14.30 -0.93 -4.01
C ILE A 19 14.10 -1.10 -2.51
N ALA A 20 14.10 0.00 -1.74
CA ALA A 20 13.83 -0.01 -0.32
C ALA A 20 12.43 -0.57 -0.02
N LEU A 21 11.40 -0.12 -0.76
CA LEU A 21 10.03 -0.66 -0.64
C LEU A 21 9.96 -2.16 -0.98
N SER A 22 10.66 -2.60 -2.03
CA SER A 22 10.72 -4.00 -2.43
C SER A 22 11.36 -4.88 -1.34
N ASN A 23 12.41 -4.39 -0.70
CA ASN A 23 13.06 -5.08 0.43
C ASN A 23 12.12 -5.13 1.64
N ALA A 24 11.47 -4.02 2.00
CA ALA A 24 10.50 -3.98 3.09
C ALA A 24 9.32 -4.95 2.85
N VAL A 25 8.81 -5.04 1.62
CA VAL A 25 7.79 -6.05 1.26
C VAL A 25 8.31 -7.47 1.47
N ALA A 26 9.57 -7.75 1.09
CA ALA A 26 10.15 -9.07 1.31
C ALA A 26 10.27 -9.41 2.80
N ASP A 27 10.63 -8.42 3.64
CA ASP A 27 10.74 -8.61 5.10
C ASP A 27 9.36 -8.87 5.73
N VAL A 28 8.35 -8.10 5.36
CA VAL A 28 6.95 -8.33 5.82
C VAL A 28 6.44 -9.70 5.40
N LEU A 29 6.75 -10.17 4.19
CA LEU A 29 6.37 -11.52 3.75
C LEU A 29 7.05 -12.62 4.58
N ARG A 30 8.31 -12.43 4.98
CA ARG A 30 9.02 -13.35 5.89
C ARG A 30 8.41 -13.34 7.29
N ALA A 31 8.16 -12.14 7.85
CA ALA A 31 7.51 -11.96 9.14
C ALA A 31 6.11 -12.61 9.16
N ARG A 32 5.33 -12.45 8.08
CA ARG A 32 4.03 -13.12 7.95
C ARG A 32 4.16 -14.65 7.94
N LYS A 33 5.15 -15.18 7.23
CA LYS A 33 5.43 -16.63 7.22
C LYS A 33 5.86 -17.15 8.59
N ALA A 34 6.57 -16.34 9.37
CA ALA A 34 6.96 -16.64 10.75
C ALA A 34 5.82 -16.47 11.77
N GLY A 35 4.68 -15.91 11.39
CA GLY A 35 3.56 -15.62 12.30
C GLY A 35 3.75 -14.32 13.11
N GLU A 36 4.70 -13.49 12.72
CA GLU A 36 5.04 -12.22 13.38
C GLU A 36 4.29 -11.01 12.79
N ALA A 37 3.71 -11.16 11.59
CA ALA A 37 2.89 -10.15 10.94
C ALA A 37 1.56 -10.75 10.50
N PHE A 38 0.49 -10.01 10.71
CA PHE A 38 -0.89 -10.43 10.50
C PHE A 38 -1.58 -9.49 9.52
N ALA A 39 -2.22 -10.06 8.50
CA ALA A 39 -3.07 -9.33 7.57
C ALA A 39 -4.24 -10.26 7.20
N PRO A 40 -5.41 -10.09 7.84
CA PRO A 40 -6.61 -10.86 7.51
C PRO A 40 -7.11 -10.52 6.10
N GLU A 41 -8.08 -11.28 5.64
CA GLU A 41 -8.78 -10.98 4.42
C GLU A 41 -9.45 -9.60 4.51
N ARG A 42 -9.43 -8.85 3.40
CA ARG A 42 -10.04 -7.53 3.34
C ARG A 42 -11.55 -7.60 3.51
N LEU A 43 -12.10 -6.66 4.26
CA LEU A 43 -13.53 -6.41 4.26
C LEU A 43 -13.90 -5.59 3.03
N ALA A 44 -14.90 -6.05 2.28
CA ALA A 44 -15.45 -5.35 1.13
C ALA A 44 -16.94 -5.07 1.37
N VAL A 45 -17.31 -3.79 1.31
CA VAL A 45 -18.69 -3.33 1.49
C VAL A 45 -19.15 -2.67 0.20
N PRO A 46 -20.18 -3.21 -0.49
CA PRO A 46 -20.77 -2.57 -1.65
C PRO A 46 -21.32 -1.19 -1.29
N VAL A 47 -21.04 -0.21 -2.14
CA VAL A 47 -21.61 1.14 -2.04
C VAL A 47 -22.16 1.55 -3.41
N PRO A 48 -23.07 2.54 -3.52
CA PRO A 48 -23.59 2.98 -4.80
C PRO A 48 -22.48 3.34 -5.79
N GLY A 49 -22.40 2.60 -6.90
CA GLY A 49 -21.41 2.81 -7.96
C GLY A 49 -19.97 2.37 -7.64
N GLY A 50 -19.76 1.64 -6.54
CA GLY A 50 -18.42 1.25 -6.16
C GLY A 50 -18.33 0.26 -5.00
N VAL A 51 -17.18 0.23 -4.35
CA VAL A 51 -16.92 -0.60 -3.17
C VAL A 51 -16.04 0.15 -2.17
N LEU A 52 -16.38 0.01 -0.89
CA LEU A 52 -15.51 0.39 0.24
C LEU A 52 -14.69 -0.84 0.64
N LEU A 53 -13.38 -0.68 0.74
CA LEU A 53 -12.45 -1.71 1.17
C LEU A 53 -11.76 -1.28 2.48
N CYS A 54 -11.78 -2.17 3.47
CA CYS A 54 -11.03 -2.02 4.72
C CYS A 54 -10.00 -3.16 4.84
N MET A 55 -8.74 -2.80 5.01
CA MET A 55 -7.60 -3.72 4.99
C MET A 55 -6.72 -3.46 6.21
N PRO A 56 -7.02 -4.09 7.36
CA PRO A 56 -6.15 -4.02 8.52
C PRO A 56 -4.92 -4.92 8.36
N ALA A 57 -3.83 -4.52 9.01
CA ALA A 57 -2.64 -5.35 9.17
C ALA A 57 -1.86 -4.87 10.40
N ALA A 58 -1.10 -5.76 11.01
CA ALA A 58 -0.24 -5.43 12.13
C ALA A 58 0.99 -6.35 12.17
N ASP A 59 2.05 -5.85 12.79
CA ASP A 59 3.20 -6.61 13.29
C ASP A 59 3.47 -6.25 14.75
N GLY A 60 4.64 -6.61 15.26
CA GLY A 60 5.00 -6.31 16.66
C GLY A 60 5.23 -4.83 16.96
N ALA A 61 5.36 -3.96 15.98
CA ALA A 61 5.67 -2.55 16.13
C ALA A 61 4.54 -1.63 15.65
N ILE A 62 3.89 -1.98 14.54
CA ILE A 62 2.95 -1.09 13.84
C ILE A 62 1.64 -1.82 13.57
N ALA A 63 0.53 -1.13 13.80
CA ALA A 63 -0.78 -1.50 13.29
C ALA A 63 -1.23 -0.49 12.24
N VAL A 64 -1.83 -0.98 11.15
CA VAL A 64 -2.30 -0.13 10.06
C VAL A 64 -3.71 -0.51 9.64
N VAL A 65 -4.47 0.47 9.19
CA VAL A 65 -5.73 0.24 8.49
C VAL A 65 -5.72 1.05 7.20
N LYS A 66 -5.77 0.37 6.06
CA LYS A 66 -6.02 1.02 4.78
C LYS A 66 -7.50 0.99 4.49
N THR A 67 -8.11 2.16 4.41
CA THR A 67 -9.52 2.36 4.04
C THR A 67 -9.57 3.11 2.73
N ILE A 68 -10.11 2.48 1.69
CA ILE A 68 -10.24 3.07 0.35
C ILE A 68 -11.60 2.79 -0.24
N THR A 69 -12.08 3.72 -1.07
CA THR A 69 -13.21 3.49 -1.96
C THR A 69 -12.73 3.34 -3.39
N VAL A 70 -13.41 2.50 -4.16
CA VAL A 70 -13.14 2.31 -5.59
C VAL A 70 -14.44 2.57 -6.36
N HIS A 71 -14.45 3.61 -7.17
CA HIS A 71 -15.59 4.01 -8.00
C HIS A 71 -15.18 4.05 -9.48
N PRO A 72 -15.32 2.93 -10.21
CA PRO A 72 -14.87 2.84 -11.61
C PRO A 72 -15.54 3.84 -12.56
N GLY A 73 -16.74 4.30 -12.20
CA GLY A 73 -17.50 5.30 -12.95
C GLY A 73 -17.03 6.75 -12.80
N ASN A 74 -16.13 7.05 -11.87
CA ASN A 74 -15.62 8.41 -11.67
C ASN A 74 -14.86 8.89 -12.92
N ARG A 75 -15.17 10.13 -13.36
CA ARG A 75 -14.49 10.82 -14.47
C ARG A 75 -13.81 12.10 -14.01
N GLU A 76 -14.44 12.85 -13.12
CA GLU A 76 -13.95 14.14 -12.58
C GLU A 76 -13.18 13.97 -11.26
N ARG A 77 -13.29 12.80 -10.64
CA ARG A 77 -12.63 12.46 -9.38
C ARG A 77 -11.77 11.21 -9.57
N PRO A 78 -10.75 11.00 -8.74
CA PRO A 78 -9.99 9.76 -8.76
C PRO A 78 -10.90 8.54 -8.57
N VAL A 79 -10.61 7.47 -9.29
CA VAL A 79 -11.32 6.18 -9.15
C VAL A 79 -11.06 5.56 -7.77
N ILE A 80 -9.87 5.73 -7.23
CA ILE A 80 -9.47 5.25 -5.90
C ILE A 80 -9.23 6.45 -5.00
N GLN A 81 -9.89 6.46 -3.84
CA GLN A 81 -9.75 7.49 -2.81
C GLN A 81 -9.65 6.83 -1.45
N GLY A 82 -8.97 7.47 -0.50
CA GLY A 82 -8.84 6.99 0.87
C GLY A 82 -7.44 7.12 1.44
N GLU A 83 -7.22 6.50 2.57
CA GLU A 83 -6.01 6.67 3.37
C GLU A 83 -5.53 5.37 4.02
N VAL A 84 -4.31 5.41 4.54
CA VAL A 84 -3.76 4.41 5.44
C VAL A 84 -3.49 5.09 6.77
N THR A 85 -4.22 4.71 7.81
CA THR A 85 -3.93 5.12 9.19
C THR A 85 -2.85 4.22 9.76
N VAL A 86 -1.84 4.82 10.38
CA VAL A 86 -0.71 4.14 11.02
C VAL A 86 -0.77 4.39 12.52
N MET A 87 -0.66 3.32 13.30
CA MET A 87 -0.74 3.33 14.76
C MET A 87 0.45 2.56 15.35
N ASP A 88 0.90 2.96 16.52
CA ASP A 88 1.78 2.16 17.34
C ASP A 88 1.03 0.92 17.83
N ALA A 89 1.60 -0.27 17.65
CA ALA A 89 0.90 -1.52 17.97
C ALA A 89 0.78 -1.78 19.48
N ALA A 90 1.69 -1.23 20.30
CA ALA A 90 1.72 -1.45 21.73
C ALA A 90 0.77 -0.50 22.48
N THR A 91 0.64 0.74 22.02
CA THR A 91 -0.12 1.79 22.73
C THR A 91 -1.45 2.13 22.06
N GLY A 92 -1.61 1.79 20.77
CA GLY A 92 -2.74 2.23 19.96
C GLY A 92 -2.68 3.71 19.55
N GLU A 93 -1.60 4.43 19.87
CA GLU A 93 -1.42 5.82 19.49
C GLU A 93 -1.39 5.97 17.98
N ARG A 94 -2.15 6.94 17.44
CA ARG A 94 -2.12 7.24 16.01
C ARG A 94 -0.85 8.02 15.66
N LEU A 95 0.03 7.39 14.89
CA LEU A 95 1.29 7.97 14.44
C LEU A 95 1.11 8.90 13.23
N GLY A 96 0.11 8.61 12.37
CA GLY A 96 -0.17 9.45 11.21
C GLY A 96 -1.08 8.80 10.18
N THR A 97 -1.26 9.49 9.05
CA THR A 97 -1.98 8.99 7.88
C THR A 97 -1.16 9.16 6.61
N LEU A 98 -1.31 8.21 5.68
CA LEU A 98 -0.68 8.22 4.36
C LEU A 98 -1.77 8.27 3.29
N ASP A 99 -1.47 8.91 2.16
CA ASP A 99 -2.36 8.93 1.00
C ASP A 99 -2.56 7.51 0.43
N GLY A 100 -3.78 7.02 0.45
CA GLY A 100 -4.12 5.65 0.05
C GLY A 100 -3.81 5.32 -1.40
N PRO A 101 -4.18 6.16 -2.38
CA PRO A 101 -3.82 6.00 -3.79
C PRO A 101 -2.32 5.90 -4.02
N THR A 102 -1.53 6.80 -3.44
CA THR A 102 -0.06 6.80 -3.57
C THR A 102 0.57 5.54 -2.97
N VAL A 103 0.17 5.16 -1.73
CA VAL A 103 0.63 3.91 -1.11
C VAL A 103 0.27 2.71 -1.99
N THR A 104 -0.96 2.68 -2.54
CA THR A 104 -1.40 1.58 -3.39
C THR A 104 -0.58 1.47 -4.66
N ALA A 105 -0.30 2.58 -5.34
CA ALA A 105 0.49 2.61 -6.56
C ALA A 105 1.93 2.12 -6.31
N ARG A 106 2.62 2.74 -5.35
CA ARG A 106 4.03 2.45 -5.08
C ARG A 106 4.26 1.05 -4.51
N ARG A 107 3.43 0.61 -3.57
CA ARG A 107 3.50 -0.74 -2.99
C ARG A 107 3.27 -1.81 -4.05
N THR A 108 2.35 -1.57 -4.98
CA THR A 108 2.06 -2.55 -6.04
C THR A 108 3.26 -2.70 -6.99
N ALA A 109 3.87 -1.61 -7.41
CA ALA A 109 5.09 -1.63 -8.22
C ALA A 109 6.27 -2.31 -7.47
N ALA A 110 6.42 -2.03 -6.17
CA ALA A 110 7.45 -2.67 -5.34
C ALA A 110 7.28 -4.20 -5.24
N VAL A 111 6.03 -4.70 -5.16
CA VAL A 111 5.73 -6.14 -5.19
C VAL A 111 6.11 -6.74 -6.56
N SER A 112 5.78 -6.06 -7.66
CA SER A 112 6.16 -6.51 -9.00
C SER A 112 7.67 -6.54 -9.19
N LEU A 113 8.38 -5.51 -8.71
CA LEU A 113 9.85 -5.48 -8.71
C LEU A 113 10.43 -6.66 -7.92
N LEU A 114 9.89 -6.93 -6.71
CA LEU A 114 10.31 -8.08 -5.92
C LEU A 114 10.11 -9.39 -6.68
N ALA A 115 8.92 -9.57 -7.28
CA ALA A 115 8.59 -10.76 -8.05
C ALA A 115 9.53 -10.91 -9.26
N ALA A 116 9.75 -9.87 -10.03
CA ALA A 116 10.65 -9.89 -11.17
C ALA A 116 12.08 -10.28 -10.77
N ARG A 117 12.61 -9.67 -9.71
CA ARG A 117 13.97 -9.96 -9.20
C ARG A 117 14.14 -11.38 -8.67
N ARG A 118 13.08 -12.03 -8.22
CA ARG A 118 13.12 -13.36 -7.58
C ARG A 118 12.68 -14.49 -8.49
N LEU A 119 11.81 -14.23 -9.45
CA LEU A 119 11.11 -15.25 -10.23
C LEU A 119 11.43 -15.19 -11.73
N ALA A 120 11.93 -14.05 -12.24
CA ALA A 120 12.31 -13.97 -13.64
C ALA A 120 13.53 -14.87 -13.91
N LYS A 121 13.51 -15.57 -15.03
CA LYS A 121 14.65 -16.39 -15.48
C LYS A 121 15.90 -15.53 -15.71
N GLU A 122 15.71 -14.33 -16.24
CA GLU A 122 16.74 -13.33 -16.49
C GLU A 122 16.34 -11.99 -15.86
N PRO A 123 16.65 -11.75 -14.55
CA PRO A 123 16.21 -10.54 -13.86
C PRO A 123 16.72 -9.22 -14.46
N GLY A 124 17.81 -9.25 -15.23
CA GLY A 124 18.37 -8.11 -15.97
C GLY A 124 17.89 -8.00 -17.41
N GLY A 125 16.99 -8.89 -17.84
CA GLY A 125 16.45 -8.91 -19.19
C GLY A 125 15.40 -7.83 -19.45
N PRO A 126 14.86 -7.76 -20.67
CA PRO A 126 13.86 -6.77 -21.03
C PRO A 126 12.55 -6.98 -20.28
N LEU A 127 11.96 -5.87 -19.80
CA LEU A 127 10.65 -5.83 -19.19
C LEU A 127 9.64 -5.24 -20.20
N VAL A 128 8.54 -5.94 -20.42
CA VAL A 128 7.42 -5.44 -21.23
C VAL A 128 6.26 -5.11 -20.33
N VAL A 129 5.78 -3.85 -20.39
CA VAL A 129 4.60 -3.38 -19.66
C VAL A 129 3.50 -3.06 -20.67
N ILE A 130 2.32 -3.70 -20.51
CA ILE A 130 1.17 -3.48 -21.37
C ILE A 130 0.19 -2.57 -20.64
N GLY A 131 -0.02 -1.36 -21.21
CA GLY A 131 -0.85 -0.30 -20.64
C GLY A 131 -0.03 0.94 -20.28
N SER A 132 -0.73 2.07 -20.04
CA SER A 132 -0.11 3.37 -19.74
C SER A 132 -0.73 4.06 -18.50
N GLY A 133 -1.51 3.32 -17.70
CA GLY A 133 -2.17 3.83 -16.51
C GLY A 133 -1.21 4.10 -15.34
N VAL A 134 -1.79 4.50 -14.19
CA VAL A 134 -1.03 4.81 -12.97
C VAL A 134 -0.13 3.64 -12.55
N GLN A 135 -0.62 2.41 -12.65
CA GLN A 135 0.16 1.23 -12.28
C GLN A 135 1.34 1.02 -13.25
N ALA A 136 1.11 1.11 -14.56
CA ALA A 136 2.15 0.93 -15.57
C ALA A 136 3.33 1.92 -15.41
N ARG A 137 3.05 3.15 -14.97
CA ARG A 137 4.10 4.16 -14.74
C ARG A 137 4.96 3.89 -13.51
N GLY A 138 4.46 3.08 -12.58
CA GLY A 138 5.19 2.68 -11.38
C GLY A 138 6.08 1.44 -11.59
N HIS A 139 5.77 0.66 -12.62
CA HIS A 139 6.51 -0.56 -12.99
C HIS A 139 7.63 -0.27 -13.97
#